data_b6ae8690510691241caa63c7e2ae3354
#
_entry.id   b6ae8690510691241caa63c7e2ae3354
#
_cell.length_a   1.000
_cell.length_b   1.000
_cell.length_c   1.000
_cell.angle_alpha   90.00
_cell.angle_beta   90.00
_cell.angle_gamma   90.00
#
_symmetry.space_group_name_H-M   'P 1'
#
loop_
_entity.id
_entity.type
_entity.pdbx_description
1 polymer ?
#
loop_
_entity_poly.entity_id
_entity_poly.type
_entity_poly.pdbx_seq_one_letter_code
_entity_poly.pdbx_strand_id
1 'polypeptide(L)'
;LPAYADGVRSGIRELGPHLIGQDPLLLGPLNRLMDKALRGHPYVKSPIDIACWDIKGKVAKLPVCELLGGRYGDDFVLYRAISQQDPAEMATNVQSYRDQGYRRFQLKVGGDPNVDIERIKQVAAQIQPGEKLIADANTGWLMHEAARVCRAVADVDVYIEQPCLTYEECL
;
A
#
# COMPACT_ATOMS: atom_id res chain seq x y z
N LEU A 1 -5.01 7.36 2.20
CA LEU A 1 -4.25 8.15 1.20
C LEU A 1 -5.14 9.25 0.64
N PRO A 2 -4.61 10.47 0.44
CA PRO A 2 -5.39 11.62 -0.04
C PRO A 2 -5.65 11.52 -1.55
N ALA A 3 -6.33 10.47 -1.98
CA ALA A 3 -6.69 10.24 -3.37
C ALA A 3 -8.15 9.82 -3.46
N TYR A 4 -8.89 10.43 -4.39
CA TYR A 4 -10.24 10.01 -4.68
C TYR A 4 -10.51 9.99 -6.19
N ALA A 5 -11.45 9.15 -6.65
CA ALA A 5 -11.61 8.80 -8.06
C ALA A 5 -11.89 10.01 -8.97
N ASP A 6 -12.73 10.94 -8.53
CA ASP A 6 -13.04 12.13 -9.34
C ASP A 6 -11.87 13.10 -9.43
N GLY A 7 -11.04 13.17 -8.38
CA GLY A 7 -9.78 13.91 -8.40
C GLY A 7 -8.80 13.36 -9.44
N VAL A 8 -8.71 12.04 -9.56
CA VAL A 8 -7.89 11.40 -10.63
C VAL A 8 -8.43 11.78 -12.01
N ARG A 9 -9.73 11.61 -12.24
CA ARG A 9 -10.35 11.93 -13.53
C ARG A 9 -10.19 13.40 -13.92
N SER A 10 -10.41 14.30 -12.97
CA SER A 10 -10.26 15.74 -13.19
C SER A 10 -8.80 16.10 -13.46
N GLY A 11 -7.86 15.57 -12.70
CA GLY A 11 -6.44 15.81 -12.90
C GLY A 11 -5.91 15.25 -14.23
N ILE A 12 -6.42 14.10 -14.71
CA ILE A 12 -6.08 13.58 -16.04
C ILE A 12 -6.63 14.50 -17.14
N ARG A 13 -7.83 15.06 -16.97
CA ARG A 13 -8.37 16.04 -17.94
C ARG A 13 -7.52 17.31 -18.01
N GLU A 14 -7.00 17.74 -16.86
CA GLU A 14 -6.09 18.91 -16.78
C GLU A 14 -4.74 18.62 -17.45
N LEU A 15 -4.15 17.46 -17.19
CA LEU A 15 -2.85 17.08 -17.75
C LEU A 15 -2.92 16.69 -19.24
N GLY A 16 -4.02 16.11 -19.68
CA GLY A 16 -4.16 15.54 -21.02
C GLY A 16 -3.72 16.46 -22.16
N PRO A 17 -4.21 17.71 -22.23
CA PRO A 17 -3.80 18.65 -23.31
C PRO A 17 -2.29 18.91 -23.37
N HIS A 18 -1.58 18.84 -22.24
CA HIS A 18 -0.13 19.03 -22.16
C HIS A 18 0.65 17.80 -22.62
N LEU A 19 0.03 16.62 -22.56
CA LEU A 19 0.68 15.33 -22.87
C LEU A 19 0.50 14.93 -24.34
N ILE A 20 -0.52 15.45 -25.01
CA ILE A 20 -0.77 15.16 -26.43
C ILE A 20 0.42 15.63 -27.28
N GLY A 21 0.96 14.71 -28.08
CA GLY A 21 2.11 14.96 -28.94
C GLY A 21 3.47 14.86 -28.25
N GLN A 22 3.50 14.56 -26.96
CA GLN A 22 4.76 14.29 -26.25
C GLN A 22 5.24 12.85 -26.51
N ASP A 23 6.55 12.66 -26.47
CA ASP A 23 7.14 11.32 -26.58
C ASP A 23 7.08 10.60 -25.22
N PRO A 24 6.32 9.48 -25.11
CA PRO A 24 6.17 8.72 -23.87
C PRO A 24 7.46 8.03 -23.40
N LEU A 25 8.46 7.93 -24.26
CA LEU A 25 9.75 7.33 -23.92
C LEU A 25 10.65 8.27 -23.12
N LEU A 26 10.36 9.56 -23.15
CA LEU A 26 11.12 10.62 -22.46
C LEU A 26 10.56 10.91 -21.07
N LEU A 27 10.67 9.94 -20.16
CA LEU A 27 10.08 9.98 -18.80
C LEU A 27 10.47 11.24 -18.00
N GLY A 28 11.74 11.61 -18.00
CA GLY A 28 12.21 12.77 -17.26
C GLY A 28 11.60 14.10 -17.73
N PRO A 29 11.61 14.42 -19.03
CA PRO A 29 10.88 15.57 -19.58
C PRO A 29 9.39 15.54 -19.31
N LEU A 30 8.73 14.38 -19.45
CA LEU A 30 7.30 14.21 -19.18
C LEU A 30 6.95 14.49 -17.71
N ASN A 31 7.70 13.94 -16.79
CA ASN A 31 7.47 14.17 -15.36
C ASN A 31 7.62 15.65 -15.01
N ARG A 32 8.65 16.32 -15.54
CA ARG A 32 8.81 17.79 -15.37
C ARG A 32 7.66 18.58 -15.98
N LEU A 33 7.15 18.16 -17.13
CA LEU A 33 5.99 18.79 -17.77
C LEU A 33 4.75 18.65 -16.89
N MET A 34 4.48 17.45 -16.38
CA MET A 34 3.36 17.19 -15.46
C MET A 34 3.47 18.00 -14.17
N ASP A 35 4.69 18.13 -13.61
CA ASP A 35 4.92 18.91 -12.40
C ASP A 35 4.71 20.42 -12.63
N LYS A 36 5.04 20.91 -13.80
CA LYS A 36 4.81 22.31 -14.19
C LYS A 36 3.31 22.60 -14.43
N ALA A 37 2.61 21.69 -15.11
CA ALA A 37 1.20 21.85 -15.46
C ALA A 37 0.26 21.68 -14.26
N LEU A 38 0.56 20.71 -13.38
CA LEU A 38 -0.25 20.40 -12.21
C LEU A 38 0.65 20.16 -11.00
N ARG A 39 0.84 21.16 -10.15
CA ARG A 39 1.67 21.03 -8.94
C ARG A 39 1.04 20.08 -7.92
N GLY A 40 1.84 19.21 -7.31
CA GLY A 40 1.33 18.19 -6.37
C GLY A 40 0.60 17.06 -7.11
N HIS A 41 -0.46 16.54 -6.50
CA HIS A 41 -1.33 15.50 -7.07
C HIS A 41 -0.59 14.26 -7.62
N PRO A 42 0.33 13.63 -6.85
CA PRO A 42 1.10 12.48 -7.33
C PRO A 42 0.22 11.32 -7.77
N TYR A 43 -0.95 11.15 -7.16
CA TYR A 43 -1.92 10.12 -7.50
C TYR A 43 -2.53 10.27 -8.91
N VAL A 44 -2.43 11.47 -9.54
CA VAL A 44 -2.83 11.71 -10.93
C VAL A 44 -1.69 11.39 -11.89
N LYS A 45 -0.47 11.72 -11.50
CA LYS A 45 0.75 11.58 -12.33
C LYS A 45 1.25 10.15 -12.38
N SER A 46 1.18 9.43 -11.26
CA SER A 46 1.68 8.07 -11.13
C SER A 46 1.14 7.10 -12.19
N PRO A 47 -0.18 7.01 -12.47
CA PRO A 47 -0.67 6.13 -13.51
C PRO A 47 -0.19 6.50 -14.93
N ILE A 48 0.07 7.79 -15.19
CA ILE A 48 0.64 8.25 -16.47
C ILE A 48 2.10 7.80 -16.58
N ASP A 49 2.89 8.00 -15.53
CA ASP A 49 4.28 7.54 -15.47
C ASP A 49 4.38 6.02 -15.64
N ILE A 50 3.55 5.25 -14.94
CA ILE A 50 3.47 3.78 -15.09
C ILE A 50 3.15 3.39 -16.54
N ALA A 51 2.19 4.06 -17.18
CA ALA A 51 1.85 3.80 -18.57
C ALA A 51 3.02 4.09 -19.52
N CYS A 52 3.80 5.13 -19.25
CA CYS A 52 5.01 5.46 -20.04
C CYS A 52 6.11 4.40 -19.85
N TRP A 53 6.31 3.90 -18.62
CA TRP A 53 7.21 2.78 -18.37
C TRP A 53 6.79 1.50 -19.10
N ASP A 54 5.49 1.20 -19.13
CA ASP A 54 4.94 0.05 -19.86
C ASP A 54 5.18 0.19 -21.37
N ILE A 55 4.89 1.37 -21.96
CA ILE A 55 5.18 1.68 -23.36
C ILE A 55 6.67 1.50 -23.66
N LYS A 56 7.54 2.04 -22.81
CA LYS A 56 8.99 1.95 -22.95
C LYS A 56 9.47 0.50 -22.95
N GLY A 57 8.94 -0.33 -22.03
CA GLY A 57 9.21 -1.75 -21.98
C GLY A 57 8.78 -2.48 -23.26
N LYS A 58 7.59 -2.20 -23.76
CA LYS A 58 7.07 -2.77 -25.00
C LYS A 58 7.91 -2.39 -26.22
N VAL A 59 8.31 -1.13 -26.32
CA VAL A 59 9.18 -0.64 -27.41
C VAL A 59 10.56 -1.29 -27.34
N ALA A 60 11.13 -1.39 -26.16
CA ALA A 60 12.44 -2.05 -25.93
C ALA A 60 12.37 -3.58 -26.01
N LYS A 61 11.17 -4.17 -26.01
CA LYS A 61 10.93 -5.64 -25.86
C LYS A 61 11.58 -6.22 -24.62
N LEU A 62 11.57 -5.48 -23.53
CA LEU A 62 12.09 -5.83 -22.23
C LEU A 62 11.02 -5.64 -21.16
N PRO A 63 10.95 -6.49 -20.13
CA PRO A 63 10.14 -6.23 -18.97
C PRO A 63 10.65 -4.98 -18.23
N VAL A 64 9.75 -4.26 -17.56
CA VAL A 64 10.10 -3.02 -16.86
C VAL A 64 11.20 -3.23 -15.81
N CYS A 65 11.24 -4.39 -15.16
CA CYS A 65 12.29 -4.70 -14.19
C CYS A 65 13.70 -4.65 -14.81
N GLU A 66 13.85 -5.05 -16.06
CA GLU A 66 15.16 -4.95 -16.75
C GLU A 66 15.54 -3.49 -17.04
N LEU A 67 14.55 -2.65 -17.36
CA LEU A 67 14.77 -1.22 -17.56
C LEU A 67 15.09 -0.49 -16.25
N LEU A 68 14.70 -1.04 -15.11
CA LEU A 68 14.96 -0.50 -13.76
C LEU A 68 16.25 -1.02 -13.12
N GLY A 69 17.03 -1.82 -13.84
CA GLY A 69 18.34 -2.29 -13.36
C GLY A 69 18.48 -3.81 -13.22
N GLY A 70 17.46 -4.56 -13.63
CA GLY A 70 17.47 -6.01 -13.67
C GLY A 70 16.51 -6.68 -12.70
N ARG A 71 16.22 -7.93 -12.97
CA ARG A 71 15.33 -8.74 -12.15
C ARG A 71 16.07 -9.23 -10.90
N TYR A 72 15.53 -8.92 -9.72
CA TYR A 72 16.10 -9.40 -8.45
C TYR A 72 15.74 -10.87 -8.15
N GLY A 73 14.56 -11.33 -8.56
CA GLY A 73 14.08 -12.69 -8.34
C GLY A 73 12.95 -13.04 -9.31
N ASP A 74 12.60 -14.31 -9.37
CA ASP A 74 11.57 -14.82 -10.27
C ASP A 74 10.19 -14.92 -9.59
N ASP A 75 10.19 -14.98 -8.27
CA ASP A 75 8.98 -15.07 -7.45
C ASP A 75 9.07 -14.21 -6.18
N PHE A 76 7.94 -14.01 -5.53
CA PHE A 76 7.83 -13.42 -4.20
C PHE A 76 6.55 -13.90 -3.51
N VAL A 77 6.62 -14.02 -2.20
CA VAL A 77 5.47 -14.45 -1.40
C VAL A 77 4.49 -13.28 -1.22
N LEU A 78 3.26 -13.49 -1.68
CA LEU A 78 2.19 -12.51 -1.50
C LEU A 78 1.66 -12.53 -0.07
N TYR A 79 1.20 -11.37 0.41
CA TYR A 79 0.36 -11.27 1.59
C TYR A 79 -1.12 -11.13 1.18
N ARG A 80 -2.02 -11.44 2.10
CA ARG A 80 -3.45 -11.21 1.95
C ARG A 80 -3.92 -10.15 2.93
N ALA A 81 -4.51 -9.07 2.41
CA ALA A 81 -5.14 -8.05 3.25
C ALA A 81 -6.48 -8.55 3.81
N ILE A 82 -6.69 -8.31 5.10
CA ILE A 82 -7.94 -8.54 5.82
C ILE A 82 -8.52 -7.17 6.13
N SER A 83 -9.63 -6.82 5.47
CA SER A 83 -10.29 -5.53 5.64
C SER A 83 -10.82 -5.35 7.06
N GLN A 84 -10.96 -4.11 7.53
CA GLN A 84 -11.55 -3.80 8.82
C GLN A 84 -13.00 -4.31 8.90
N GLN A 85 -13.25 -5.16 9.88
CA GLN A 85 -14.53 -5.76 10.21
C GLN A 85 -14.61 -5.98 11.72
N ASP A 86 -15.63 -6.69 12.18
CA ASP A 86 -15.67 -7.21 13.54
C ASP A 86 -14.45 -8.12 13.82
N PRO A 87 -13.85 -8.07 15.03
CA PRO A 87 -12.66 -8.86 15.36
C PRO A 87 -12.82 -10.37 15.08
N ALA A 88 -13.97 -10.95 15.39
CA ALA A 88 -14.23 -12.38 15.17
C ALA A 88 -14.35 -12.73 13.68
N GLU A 89 -14.95 -11.85 12.87
CA GLU A 89 -15.01 -12.03 11.41
C GLU A 89 -13.61 -11.98 10.80
N MET A 90 -12.78 -11.04 11.24
CA MET A 90 -11.40 -10.92 10.75
C MET A 90 -10.58 -12.17 11.10
N ALA A 91 -10.74 -12.71 12.30
CA ALA A 91 -10.10 -13.94 12.73
C ALA A 91 -10.54 -15.15 11.87
N THR A 92 -11.83 -15.25 11.54
CA THR A 92 -12.37 -16.30 10.68
C THR A 92 -11.81 -16.24 9.25
N ASN A 93 -11.60 -15.03 8.72
CA ASN A 93 -11.06 -14.83 7.37
C ASN A 93 -9.65 -15.39 7.19
N VAL A 94 -8.84 -15.48 8.26
CA VAL A 94 -7.48 -16.05 8.21
C VAL A 94 -7.52 -17.49 7.69
N GLN A 95 -8.45 -18.32 8.20
CA GLN A 95 -8.55 -19.71 7.76
C GLN A 95 -8.93 -19.81 6.28
N SER A 96 -9.91 -19.02 5.83
CA SER A 96 -10.31 -18.99 4.42
C SER A 96 -9.15 -18.62 3.49
N TYR A 97 -8.34 -17.64 3.90
CA TYR A 97 -7.18 -17.21 3.10
C TYR A 97 -6.02 -18.21 3.18
N ARG A 98 -5.85 -18.88 4.31
CA ARG A 98 -4.89 -19.98 4.46
C ARG A 98 -5.20 -21.14 3.50
N ASP A 99 -6.48 -21.48 3.35
CA ASP A 99 -6.94 -22.53 2.43
C ASP A 99 -6.68 -22.16 0.96
N GLN A 100 -6.63 -20.86 0.65
CA GLN A 100 -6.22 -20.31 -0.65
C GLN A 100 -4.70 -20.30 -0.86
N GLY A 101 -3.89 -20.72 0.13
CA GLY A 101 -2.44 -20.80 0.05
C GLY A 101 -1.67 -19.62 0.64
N TYR A 102 -2.34 -18.60 1.15
CA TYR A 102 -1.67 -17.46 1.80
C TYR A 102 -1.07 -17.86 3.15
N ARG A 103 0.09 -17.28 3.48
CA ARG A 103 0.83 -17.49 4.74
C ARG A 103 1.29 -16.16 5.36
N ARG A 104 0.96 -15.05 4.74
CA ARG A 104 1.22 -13.69 5.21
C ARG A 104 -0.07 -12.90 5.19
N PHE A 105 -0.41 -12.31 6.32
CA PHE A 105 -1.68 -11.62 6.50
C PHE A 105 -1.43 -10.17 6.91
N GLN A 106 -2.03 -9.22 6.21
CA GLN A 106 -2.04 -7.81 6.57
C GLN A 106 -3.41 -7.45 7.10
N LEU A 107 -3.48 -7.23 8.40
CA LEU A 107 -4.70 -6.83 9.10
C LEU A 107 -4.87 -5.32 9.00
N LYS A 108 -5.97 -4.85 8.46
CA LYS A 108 -6.28 -3.42 8.45
C LYS A 108 -6.86 -3.00 9.80
N VAL A 109 -6.20 -2.01 10.40
CA VAL A 109 -6.53 -1.37 11.69
C VAL A 109 -6.49 0.15 11.51
N GLY A 110 -6.35 0.94 12.55
CA GLY A 110 -6.29 2.41 12.46
C GLY A 110 -7.63 3.09 12.74
N GLY A 111 -8.52 2.39 13.43
CA GLY A 111 -9.77 2.92 13.98
C GLY A 111 -9.69 3.14 15.50
N ASP A 112 -10.74 2.73 16.22
CA ASP A 112 -10.75 2.79 17.69
C ASP A 112 -9.67 1.87 18.28
N PRO A 113 -8.73 2.38 19.12
CA PRO A 113 -7.62 1.62 19.64
C PRO A 113 -8.03 0.37 20.45
N ASN A 114 -9.17 0.40 21.15
CA ASN A 114 -9.62 -0.76 21.93
C ASN A 114 -10.10 -1.88 21.00
N VAL A 115 -10.85 -1.52 19.97
CA VAL A 115 -11.33 -2.47 18.96
C VAL A 115 -10.15 -3.04 18.17
N ASP A 116 -9.16 -2.21 17.85
CA ASP A 116 -7.98 -2.64 17.11
C ASP A 116 -7.07 -3.58 17.92
N ILE A 117 -6.95 -3.36 19.24
CA ILE A 117 -6.28 -4.31 20.15
C ILE A 117 -6.97 -5.68 20.08
N GLU A 118 -8.29 -5.71 20.15
CA GLU A 118 -9.06 -6.96 20.04
C GLU A 118 -8.91 -7.62 18.67
N ARG A 119 -8.96 -6.84 17.57
CA ARG A 119 -8.69 -7.33 16.21
C ARG A 119 -7.35 -8.02 16.11
N ILE A 120 -6.29 -7.34 16.58
CA ILE A 120 -4.92 -7.88 16.53
C ILE A 120 -4.82 -9.18 17.35
N LYS A 121 -5.32 -9.19 18.58
CA LYS A 121 -5.24 -10.37 19.46
C LYS A 121 -6.02 -11.57 18.94
N GLN A 122 -7.25 -11.35 18.47
CA GLN A 122 -8.09 -12.42 17.94
C GLN A 122 -7.53 -13.00 16.64
N VAL A 123 -7.03 -12.15 15.76
CA VAL A 123 -6.39 -12.62 14.52
C VAL A 123 -5.06 -13.32 14.82
N ALA A 124 -4.25 -12.78 15.72
CA ALA A 124 -2.98 -13.41 16.12
C ALA A 124 -3.17 -14.81 16.71
N ALA A 125 -4.25 -15.03 17.44
CA ALA A 125 -4.60 -16.35 17.97
C ALA A 125 -4.88 -17.40 16.89
N GLN A 126 -5.12 -17.00 15.65
CA GLN A 126 -5.32 -17.89 14.49
C GLN A 126 -4.02 -18.15 13.72
N ILE A 127 -2.95 -17.39 13.98
CA ILE A 127 -1.70 -17.49 13.23
C ILE A 127 -0.95 -18.75 13.63
N GLN A 128 -0.45 -19.48 12.63
CA GLN A 128 0.29 -20.73 12.81
C GLN A 128 1.81 -20.51 12.67
N PRO A 129 2.63 -21.42 13.20
CA PRO A 129 4.08 -21.34 13.06
C PRO A 129 4.50 -21.21 11.57
N GLY A 130 5.35 -20.22 11.29
CA GLY A 130 5.80 -19.91 9.92
C GLY A 130 4.94 -18.91 9.16
N GLU A 131 3.75 -18.59 9.64
CA GLU A 131 2.93 -17.48 9.12
C GLU A 131 3.39 -16.13 9.66
N LYS A 132 3.02 -15.04 8.98
CA LYS A 132 3.35 -13.67 9.39
C LYS A 132 2.11 -12.82 9.45
N LEU A 133 2.02 -12.02 10.53
CA LEU A 133 0.97 -11.05 10.75
C LEU A 133 1.54 -9.63 10.73
N ILE A 134 0.90 -8.75 9.99
CA ILE A 134 1.15 -7.32 9.94
C ILE A 134 -0.15 -6.62 10.31
N ALA A 135 -0.11 -5.67 11.22
CA ALA A 135 -1.24 -4.80 11.55
C ALA A 135 -0.94 -3.39 10.97
N ASP A 136 -1.65 -3.05 9.90
CA ASP A 136 -1.45 -1.79 9.17
C ASP A 136 -2.54 -0.79 9.54
N ALA A 137 -2.15 0.24 10.28
CA ALA A 137 -3.02 1.31 10.70
C ALA A 137 -3.25 2.39 9.62
N ASN A 138 -2.46 2.37 8.55
CA ASN A 138 -2.53 3.37 7.48
C ASN A 138 -2.55 4.81 8.01
N THR A 139 -1.71 5.09 9.00
CA THR A 139 -1.60 6.40 9.70
C THR A 139 -2.85 6.81 10.49
N GLY A 140 -3.71 5.86 10.86
CA GLY A 140 -5.03 6.15 11.45
C GLY A 140 -5.01 6.50 12.93
N TRP A 141 -3.95 6.18 13.68
CA TRP A 141 -3.87 6.49 15.11
C TRP A 141 -3.11 7.79 15.37
N LEU A 142 -3.54 8.48 16.42
CA LEU A 142 -2.71 9.51 17.04
C LEU A 142 -1.56 8.84 17.83
N MET A 143 -0.46 9.55 18.06
CA MET A 143 0.74 9.01 18.71
C MET A 143 0.44 8.32 20.06
N HIS A 144 -0.43 8.90 20.91
CA HIS A 144 -0.78 8.30 22.20
C HIS A 144 -1.66 7.03 22.04
N GLU A 145 -2.48 6.96 21.01
CA GLU A 145 -3.29 5.79 20.67
C GLU A 145 -2.41 4.67 20.12
N ALA A 146 -1.49 4.99 19.20
CA ALA A 146 -0.50 4.06 18.68
C ALA A 146 0.35 3.46 19.82
N ALA A 147 0.86 4.31 20.71
CA ALA A 147 1.63 3.87 21.88
C ALA A 147 0.81 2.96 22.83
N ARG A 148 -0.50 3.20 22.95
CA ARG A 148 -1.41 2.35 23.70
C ARG A 148 -1.60 0.99 23.05
N VAL A 149 -1.85 0.95 21.72
CA VAL A 149 -2.00 -0.31 20.98
C VAL A 149 -0.70 -1.11 21.04
N CYS A 150 0.45 -0.49 20.74
CA CYS A 150 1.76 -1.17 20.77
C CYS A 150 2.04 -1.80 22.15
N ARG A 151 1.76 -1.09 23.25
CA ARG A 151 1.92 -1.66 24.59
C ARG A 151 0.97 -2.82 24.87
N ALA A 152 -0.28 -2.74 24.38
CA ALA A 152 -1.28 -3.76 24.64
C ALA A 152 -1.07 -5.06 23.83
N VAL A 153 -0.25 -5.00 22.78
CA VAL A 153 0.09 -6.14 21.91
C VAL A 153 1.60 -6.48 21.95
N ALA A 154 2.33 -6.00 22.95
CA ALA A 154 3.78 -6.19 23.07
C ALA A 154 4.20 -7.67 23.19
N ASP A 155 3.30 -8.53 23.63
CA ASP A 155 3.45 -9.98 23.74
C ASP A 155 2.99 -10.76 22.49
N VAL A 156 2.54 -10.05 21.45
CA VAL A 156 2.03 -10.64 20.20
C VAL A 156 3.08 -10.55 19.11
N ASP A 157 3.35 -11.65 18.38
CA ASP A 157 4.23 -11.64 17.19
C ASP A 157 3.52 -10.97 16.02
N VAL A 158 3.55 -9.64 15.97
CA VAL A 158 2.93 -8.80 14.95
C VAL A 158 3.82 -7.64 14.57
N TYR A 159 3.92 -7.36 13.27
CA TYR A 159 4.52 -6.12 12.79
C TYR A 159 3.47 -5.01 12.78
N ILE A 160 3.78 -3.85 13.34
CA ILE A 160 2.90 -2.67 13.28
C ILE A 160 3.38 -1.79 12.11
N GLU A 161 2.50 -1.57 11.15
CA GLU A 161 2.77 -0.78 9.96
C GLU A 161 2.03 0.56 10.03
N GLN A 162 2.75 1.66 9.76
CA GLN A 162 2.22 3.02 9.70
C GLN A 162 1.28 3.39 10.86
N PRO A 163 1.72 3.28 12.12
CA PRO A 163 0.86 3.56 13.27
C PRO A 163 0.40 5.03 13.32
N CYS A 164 1.28 5.98 12.96
CA CYS A 164 1.04 7.42 13.03
C CYS A 164 1.21 8.10 11.67
N LEU A 165 0.87 9.39 11.61
CA LEU A 165 0.86 10.18 10.36
C LEU A 165 2.27 10.40 9.81
N THR A 166 3.25 10.71 10.69
CA THR A 166 4.61 11.03 10.28
C THR A 166 5.60 9.96 10.75
N TYR A 167 6.77 9.94 10.11
CA TYR A 167 7.87 9.07 10.50
C TYR A 167 8.36 9.40 11.92
N GLU A 168 8.44 10.67 12.26
CA GLU A 168 8.89 11.16 13.56
C GLU A 168 7.97 10.73 14.71
N GLU A 169 6.65 10.65 14.46
CA GLU A 169 5.68 10.14 15.44
C GLU A 169 5.77 8.62 15.63
N CYS A 170 6.37 7.91 14.66
CA CYS A 170 6.53 6.46 14.71
C CYS A 170 7.84 6.02 15.41
N LEU A 171 8.77 6.95 15.68
CA LEU A 171 10.02 6.71 16.40
C LEU A 171 9.83 6.72 17.92
#